data_f3c4c3eabbfa2385d5edc88330ddfc50
#
_entry.id   f3c4c3eabbfa2385d5edc88330ddfc50
#
_cell.length_a   1.000
_cell.length_b   1.000
_cell.length_c   1.000
_cell.angle_alpha   90.00
_cell.angle_beta   90.00
_cell.angle_gamma   90.00
#
_symmetry.space_group_name_H-M   'P 1'
#
loop_
_entity.id
_entity.type
_entity.pdbx_description
1 polymer ?
#
loop_
_entity_poly.entity_id
_entity_poly.type
_entity_poly.pdbx_seq_one_letter_code
_entity_poly.pdbx_strand_id
1 'polypeptide(L)'
;MLFSSSPIRRRTFSCMRGDLTIRGTEYRPNGEKLPIAIVCHGFMANQQTVRQYTRVLAKTGYCAYCFDFCGGSVPPLGRSDGATTDMSVLTEVQDLEAVIRYAQSLPYAGDT
;
A
#
# COMPACT_ATOMS: atom_id res chain seq x y z
N MET A 1 12.45 -14.67 -18.54
CA MET A 1 11.13 -14.06 -18.64
C MET A 1 11.03 -12.92 -17.65
N LEU A 2 10.63 -11.76 -18.09
CA LEU A 2 10.69 -10.56 -17.27
C LEU A 2 9.37 -10.24 -16.58
N PHE A 3 8.26 -10.54 -17.21
CA PHE A 3 6.94 -10.23 -16.67
C PHE A 3 6.05 -11.46 -16.75
N SER A 4 5.20 -11.58 -15.73
CA SER A 4 4.17 -12.61 -15.75
C SER A 4 3.14 -12.29 -16.82
N SER A 5 2.69 -13.32 -17.55
CA SER A 5 1.57 -13.21 -18.48
C SER A 5 0.23 -13.32 -17.75
N SER A 6 0.25 -13.68 -16.46
CA SER A 6 -0.96 -13.80 -15.65
C SER A 6 -1.56 -12.42 -15.36
N PRO A 7 -2.90 -12.32 -15.29
CA PRO A 7 -3.52 -11.06 -14.93
C PRO A 7 -3.17 -10.64 -13.52
N ILE A 8 -3.00 -9.33 -13.33
CA ILE A 8 -2.78 -8.74 -12.02
C ILE A 8 -4.15 -8.42 -11.43
N ARG A 9 -4.40 -8.90 -10.22
CA ARG A 9 -5.63 -8.60 -9.49
C ARG A 9 -5.43 -7.34 -8.69
N ARG A 10 -6.34 -6.40 -8.89
CA ARG A 10 -6.35 -5.16 -8.12
C ARG A 10 -7.47 -5.21 -7.09
N ARG A 11 -7.14 -4.90 -5.85
CA ARG A 11 -8.11 -4.92 -4.74
C ARG A 11 -7.83 -3.75 -3.80
N THR A 12 -8.88 -3.07 -3.38
CA THR A 12 -8.74 -2.10 -2.31
C THR A 12 -8.62 -2.84 -0.98
N PHE A 13 -7.88 -2.26 -0.04
CA PHE A 13 -7.75 -2.81 1.30
C PHE A 13 -7.81 -1.71 2.34
N SER A 14 -8.03 -2.10 3.57
CA SER A 14 -7.92 -1.19 4.71
C SER A 14 -7.27 -1.91 5.87
N CYS A 15 -6.57 -1.16 6.71
CA CYS A 15 -6.02 -1.64 7.95
C CYS A 15 -6.01 -0.49 8.96
N MET A 16 -5.68 -0.80 10.20
CA MET A 16 -5.81 0.19 11.28
C MET A 16 -4.45 0.56 11.85
N ARG A 17 -4.28 1.84 12.16
CA ARG A 17 -3.24 2.32 13.07
C ARG A 17 -3.96 3.00 14.23
N GLY A 18 -4.04 2.32 15.36
CA GLY A 18 -4.89 2.77 16.45
C GLY A 18 -6.33 2.88 15.98
N ASP A 19 -6.94 4.05 16.12
CA ASP A 19 -8.32 4.32 15.71
C ASP A 19 -8.44 4.81 14.28
N LEU A 20 -7.33 5.02 13.59
CA LEU A 20 -7.34 5.57 12.24
C LEU A 20 -7.30 4.46 11.20
N THR A 21 -8.14 4.58 10.19
CA THR A 21 -8.18 3.64 9.08
C THR A 21 -7.24 4.11 7.97
N ILE A 22 -6.34 3.20 7.58
CA ILE A 22 -5.47 3.39 6.41
C ILE A 22 -6.12 2.68 5.24
N ARG A 23 -6.24 3.35 4.10
CA ARG A 23 -6.85 2.78 2.90
C ARG A 23 -5.85 2.77 1.76
N GLY A 24 -5.84 1.67 1.03
CA GLY A 24 -4.88 1.49 -0.05
C GLY A 24 -5.35 0.52 -1.12
N THR A 25 -4.42 0.17 -1.98
CA THR A 25 -4.66 -0.72 -3.11
C THR A 25 -3.58 -1.81 -3.15
N GLU A 26 -4.03 -3.04 -3.34
CA GLU A 26 -3.17 -4.20 -3.53
C GLU A 26 -3.18 -4.60 -5.00
N TYR A 27 -2.00 -4.82 -5.55
CA TYR A 27 -1.83 -5.40 -6.89
C TYR A 27 -1.17 -6.77 -6.71
N ARG A 28 -1.91 -7.83 -6.99
CA ARG A 28 -1.47 -9.19 -6.69
C ARG A 28 -1.37 -10.03 -7.96
N PRO A 29 -0.16 -10.54 -8.30
CA PRO A 29 -0.01 -11.54 -9.36
C PRO A 29 -0.46 -12.92 -8.85
N ASN A 30 -0.55 -13.90 -9.75
CA ASN A 30 -0.80 -15.27 -9.34
C ASN A 30 0.44 -15.84 -8.63
N GLY A 31 0.19 -16.74 -7.67
CA GLY A 31 1.26 -17.43 -7.00
C GLY A 31 1.05 -17.54 -5.51
N GLU A 32 1.97 -18.23 -4.86
CA GLU A 32 2.01 -18.43 -3.42
C GLU A 32 3.30 -17.84 -2.86
N LYS A 33 3.29 -17.49 -1.59
CA LYS A 33 4.46 -16.92 -0.91
C LYS A 33 5.05 -15.76 -1.71
N LEU A 34 4.18 -14.86 -2.14
CA LEU A 34 4.59 -13.72 -2.95
C LEU A 34 5.42 -12.75 -2.13
N PRO A 35 6.57 -12.33 -2.64
CA PRO A 35 7.33 -11.27 -1.95
C PRO A 35 6.51 -9.99 -1.93
N ILE A 36 6.62 -9.25 -0.83
CA ILE A 36 5.84 -8.05 -0.59
C ILE A 36 6.64 -6.81 -0.95
N ALA A 37 6.03 -5.91 -1.70
CA ALA A 37 6.58 -4.58 -1.97
C ALA A 37 5.56 -3.53 -1.57
N ILE A 38 6.01 -2.49 -0.86
CA ILE A 38 5.14 -1.41 -0.44
C ILE A 38 5.69 -0.10 -1.00
N VAL A 39 4.85 0.64 -1.71
CA VAL A 39 5.23 1.88 -2.38
C VAL A 39 4.54 3.04 -1.66
N CYS A 40 5.34 3.96 -1.15
CA CYS A 40 4.85 5.10 -0.38
C CYS A 40 4.82 6.34 -1.24
N HIS A 41 3.81 7.20 -1.00
CA HIS A 41 3.71 8.49 -1.68
C HIS A 41 4.44 9.58 -0.90
N GLY A 42 4.65 10.74 -1.55
CA GLY A 42 5.25 11.89 -0.89
C GLY A 42 4.23 12.72 -0.11
N PHE A 43 4.74 13.72 0.63
CA PHE A 43 3.91 14.64 1.39
C PHE A 43 2.94 15.38 0.47
N MET A 44 1.70 15.54 0.92
CA MET A 44 0.61 16.20 0.18
C MET A 44 0.21 15.46 -1.11
N ALA A 45 0.69 14.23 -1.28
CA ALA A 45 0.28 13.36 -2.37
C ALA A 45 -0.66 12.26 -1.83
N ASN A 46 -0.93 11.24 -2.64
CA ASN A 46 -1.73 10.10 -2.24
C ASN A 46 -1.31 8.87 -3.06
N GLN A 47 -1.94 7.73 -2.79
CA GLN A 47 -1.58 6.48 -3.47
C GLN A 47 -1.70 6.56 -5.00
N GLN A 48 -2.55 7.44 -5.52
CA GLN A 48 -2.72 7.56 -6.98
C GLN A 48 -1.45 8.00 -7.68
N THR A 49 -0.58 8.74 -7.00
CA THR A 49 0.67 9.22 -7.58
C THR A 49 1.68 8.10 -7.79
N VAL A 50 1.53 6.97 -7.10
CA VAL A 50 2.47 5.84 -7.15
C VAL A 50 1.86 4.56 -7.69
N ARG A 51 0.57 4.57 -8.08
CA ARG A 51 -0.11 3.36 -8.56
C ARG A 51 0.57 2.73 -9.76
N GLN A 52 1.06 3.53 -10.69
CA GLN A 52 1.70 2.99 -11.89
C GLN A 52 2.98 2.22 -11.52
N TYR A 53 3.74 2.70 -10.55
CA TYR A 53 4.95 2.01 -10.10
C TYR A 53 4.60 0.74 -9.34
N THR A 54 3.56 0.78 -8.53
CA THR A 54 3.07 -0.36 -7.78
C THR A 54 2.63 -1.48 -8.72
N ARG A 55 1.92 -1.13 -9.79
CA ARG A 55 1.48 -2.09 -10.79
C ARG A 55 2.66 -2.73 -11.53
N VAL A 56 3.69 -1.95 -11.84
CA VAL A 56 4.90 -2.48 -12.49
C VAL A 56 5.58 -3.51 -11.59
N LEU A 57 5.68 -3.23 -10.28
CA LEU A 57 6.25 -4.19 -9.34
C LEU A 57 5.44 -5.49 -9.30
N ALA A 58 4.12 -5.41 -9.36
CA ALA A 58 3.29 -6.60 -9.40
C ALA A 58 3.54 -7.42 -10.67
N LYS A 59 3.81 -6.78 -11.79
CA LYS A 59 4.13 -7.47 -13.04
C LYS A 59 5.47 -8.20 -12.97
N THR A 60 6.35 -7.82 -12.06
CA THR A 60 7.63 -8.49 -11.86
C THR A 60 7.56 -9.58 -10.79
N GLY A 61 6.38 -9.83 -10.22
CA GLY A 61 6.17 -10.95 -9.30
C GLY A 61 5.93 -10.58 -7.85
N TYR A 62 5.94 -9.28 -7.50
CA TYR A 62 5.67 -8.84 -6.14
C TYR A 62 4.17 -8.73 -5.89
N CYS A 63 3.75 -9.05 -4.67
CA CYS A 63 2.46 -8.58 -4.18
C CYS A 63 2.67 -7.15 -3.71
N ALA A 64 2.20 -6.18 -4.48
CA ALA A 64 2.58 -4.80 -4.33
C ALA A 64 1.43 -3.97 -3.75
N TYR A 65 1.75 -3.12 -2.80
CA TYR A 65 0.78 -2.30 -2.07
C TYR A 65 1.14 -0.83 -2.18
N CYS A 66 0.13 0.01 -2.35
CA CYS A 66 0.26 1.44 -2.12
C CYS A 66 -0.92 1.89 -1.25
N PHE A 67 -0.73 2.97 -0.50
CA PHE A 67 -1.73 3.42 0.45
C PHE A 67 -1.59 4.93 0.67
N ASP A 68 -2.63 5.51 1.26
CA ASP A 68 -2.60 6.91 1.70
C ASP A 68 -2.16 6.96 3.15
N PHE A 69 -1.12 7.74 3.45
CA PHE A 69 -0.74 8.01 4.84
C PHE A 69 -1.88 8.74 5.55
N CYS A 70 -2.08 8.44 6.83
CA CYS A 70 -3.05 9.15 7.64
C CYS A 70 -2.69 10.63 7.71
N GLY A 71 -3.61 11.49 7.30
CA GLY A 71 -3.37 12.92 7.20
C GLY A 71 -2.47 13.33 6.04
N GLY A 72 -2.07 12.39 5.20
CA GLY A 72 -1.08 12.63 4.15
C GLY A 72 -1.57 13.38 2.94
N SER A 73 -2.87 13.46 2.72
CA SER A 73 -3.42 14.14 1.56
C SER A 73 -4.66 14.94 1.92
N VAL A 74 -4.95 15.92 1.06
CA VAL A 74 -6.09 16.82 1.25
C VAL A 74 -7.35 16.17 0.68
N PRO A 75 -8.45 16.08 1.46
CA PRO A 75 -9.71 15.60 0.89
C PRO A 75 -10.16 16.45 -0.30
N PRO A 76 -10.79 15.86 -1.35
CA PRO A 76 -11.23 14.47 -1.41
C PRO A 76 -10.19 13.49 -1.98
N LEU A 77 -8.96 13.92 -2.19
CA LEU A 77 -7.93 13.11 -2.86
C LEU A 77 -7.39 12.01 -1.96
N GLY A 78 -7.23 12.28 -0.67
CA GLY A 78 -6.79 11.29 0.30
C GLY A 78 -7.94 10.44 0.79
N ARG A 79 -7.66 9.18 1.09
CA ARG A 79 -8.66 8.20 1.52
C ARG A 79 -8.47 7.71 2.95
N SER A 80 -7.24 7.75 3.47
CA SER A 80 -6.99 7.37 4.85
C SER A 80 -7.43 8.47 5.81
N ASP A 81 -7.75 8.06 7.03
CA ASP A 81 -8.20 8.98 8.07
C ASP A 81 -7.07 9.89 8.56
N GLY A 82 -7.43 10.92 9.30
CA GLY A 82 -6.50 11.81 9.96
C GLY A 82 -6.38 13.17 9.29
N ALA A 83 -5.86 14.12 10.06
CA ALA A 83 -5.66 15.49 9.60
C ALA A 83 -4.19 15.70 9.18
N THR A 84 -3.99 16.55 8.17
CA THR A 84 -2.63 16.87 7.69
C THR A 84 -1.77 17.46 8.82
N THR A 85 -2.39 18.21 9.73
CA THR A 85 -1.70 18.83 10.88
C THR A 85 -1.16 17.80 11.87
N ASP A 86 -1.70 16.57 11.86
CA ASP A 86 -1.26 15.49 12.75
C ASP A 86 -0.19 14.61 12.12
N MET A 87 0.15 14.88 10.88
CA MET A 87 1.13 14.07 10.15
C MET A 87 2.56 14.43 10.54
N SER A 88 3.39 13.43 10.74
CA SER A 88 4.81 13.59 11.03
C SER A 88 5.57 12.39 10.47
N VAL A 89 6.90 12.46 10.47
CA VAL A 89 7.73 11.32 10.08
C VAL A 89 7.43 10.11 10.96
N LEU A 90 7.20 10.33 12.25
CA LEU A 90 6.88 9.23 13.17
C LEU A 90 5.55 8.57 12.81
N THR A 91 4.50 9.36 12.50
CA THR A 91 3.20 8.80 12.12
C THR A 91 3.27 8.09 10.77
N GLU A 92 4.10 8.56 9.84
CA GLU A 92 4.32 7.87 8.57
C GLU A 92 4.96 6.49 8.79
N VAL A 93 5.94 6.40 9.67
CA VAL A 93 6.56 5.12 10.02
C VAL A 93 5.54 4.18 10.65
N GLN A 94 4.69 4.69 11.54
CA GLN A 94 3.65 3.90 12.18
C GLN A 94 2.63 3.38 11.17
N ASP A 95 2.24 4.22 10.20
CA ASP A 95 1.34 3.81 9.13
C ASP A 95 1.97 2.72 8.27
N LEU A 96 3.23 2.89 7.90
CA LEU A 96 3.96 1.90 7.12
C LEU A 96 4.03 0.56 7.86
N GLU A 97 4.34 0.59 9.16
CA GLU A 97 4.38 -0.62 9.97
C GLU A 97 3.02 -1.33 9.99
N ALA A 98 1.94 -0.58 10.08
CA ALA A 98 0.59 -1.15 10.07
C ALA A 98 0.29 -1.84 8.73
N VAL A 99 0.67 -1.23 7.62
CA VAL A 99 0.50 -1.81 6.29
C VAL A 99 1.36 -3.07 6.13
N ILE A 100 2.61 -3.04 6.60
CA ILE A 100 3.49 -4.21 6.55
C ILE A 100 2.86 -5.37 7.32
N ARG A 101 2.40 -5.13 8.55
CA ARG A 101 1.76 -6.18 9.35
C ARG A 101 0.51 -6.74 8.67
N TYR A 102 -0.28 -5.86 8.07
CA TYR A 102 -1.46 -6.30 7.32
C TYR A 102 -1.06 -7.22 6.17
N ALA A 103 -0.10 -6.80 5.36
CA ALA A 103 0.33 -7.57 4.19
C ALA A 103 0.90 -8.93 4.61
N GLN A 104 1.69 -8.97 5.68
CA GLN A 104 2.28 -10.20 6.19
C GLN A 104 1.25 -11.17 6.75
N SER A 105 0.09 -10.69 7.15
CA SER A 105 -0.97 -11.53 7.71
C SER A 105 -1.75 -12.32 6.65
N LEU A 106 -1.59 -11.98 5.39
CA LEU A 106 -2.35 -12.59 4.31
C LEU A 106 -1.79 -13.98 3.95
N PRO A 107 -2.65 -14.93 3.55
CA PRO A 107 -2.21 -16.31 3.33
C PRO A 107 -1.21 -16.49 2.18
N TYR A 108 -1.14 -15.55 1.26
CA TYR A 108 -0.23 -15.62 0.13
C TYR A 108 1.03 -14.76 0.32
N ALA A 109 1.24 -14.26 1.53
CA ALA A 109 2.39 -13.41 1.82
C ALA A 109 3.69 -14.23 1.84
N GLY A 110 4.72 -13.66 1.25
CA GLY A 110 6.09 -14.15 1.33
C GLY A 110 6.97 -13.18 2.11
N ASP A 111 8.22 -13.07 1.72
CA ASP A 111 9.16 -12.13 2.35
C ASP A 111 8.83 -10.68 1.95
N THR A 112 9.10 -9.78 2.85
CA THR A 112 8.89 -8.35 2.61
C THR A 112 10.15 -7.71 2.05
#